data_cb7e47089b9be96a6f47f7aa23169463
#
_entry.id   cb7e47089b9be96a6f47f7aa23169463
#
_cell.length_a   1.000
_cell.length_b   1.000
_cell.length_c   1.000
_cell.angle_alpha   90.00
_cell.angle_beta   90.00
_cell.angle_gamma   90.00
#
_symmetry.space_group_name_H-M   'P 1'
#
loop_
_entity.id
_entity.type
_entity.pdbx_description
1 polymer ?
#
loop_
_entity_poly.entity_id
_entity_poly.type
_entity_poly.pdbx_seq_one_letter_code
_entity_poly.pdbx_strand_id
1 'polypeptide(L)'
;MQFKRSDFPKDFLFGAATSSYQIEGHAMGGAGQTHWDTFAATPGNVVGAENGDRACDHYNRMDEDLDLLKNGNFDVYRFSTSWARVIPEGRGTVNQEGLDFYDRLVDGLLERGLKPAATLYHWELPVQLADLGGWRNRDIASWFGDFTEVIMSRIGDRVWSAAPINEPWCVGWLSHFLGHHAPGLRDIRATAHAMHHVLLAHGKAIETMRGLGMNNLGAVCNFEYATPVDASPEAAKAATLYDGYYNRFFLSGMFNKSYPTDVMEGLGPHMPKGWQDDFDAIAQPVDWLGINYYTRKIIAPNSGPWPHHHEVQGHLPKTQVGWEIFPEGLYSFIKRAHEGYARNIPIYVTENGLANDDKLVNGKVNDQGRIDYLNAHLAKVKQACDEGLPVKGYFTWSLMDNYEWSLGYEPRFGLVHVDFDSLQRTPKASYHALTAALAR
;
A
#
# COMPACT_ATOMS: atom_id res chain seq x y z
N MET A 1 -16.23 -11.54 16.18
CA MET A 1 -15.52 -10.27 16.48
C MET A 1 -16.01 -9.71 17.81
N GLN A 2 -15.19 -8.86 18.45
CA GLN A 2 -15.54 -8.15 19.69
C GLN A 2 -16.22 -6.79 19.45
N PHE A 3 -16.50 -6.47 18.19
CA PHE A 3 -17.19 -5.25 17.77
C PHE A 3 -18.29 -5.58 16.78
N LYS A 4 -19.17 -4.60 16.55
CA LYS A 4 -20.18 -4.59 15.49
C LYS A 4 -20.06 -3.30 14.68
N ARG A 5 -20.58 -3.29 13.46
CA ARG A 5 -20.67 -2.08 12.61
C ARG A 5 -21.26 -0.88 13.37
N SER A 6 -22.30 -1.12 14.19
CA SER A 6 -22.97 -0.07 14.97
C SER A 6 -22.12 0.58 16.06
N ASP A 7 -20.95 0.05 16.38
CA ASP A 7 -20.02 0.62 17.36
C ASP A 7 -19.16 1.75 16.75
N PHE A 8 -19.25 1.95 15.44
CA PHE A 8 -18.56 2.99 14.69
C PHE A 8 -19.53 4.07 14.18
N PRO A 9 -19.03 5.26 13.80
CA PRO A 9 -19.87 6.30 13.20
C PRO A 9 -20.69 5.76 12.02
N LYS A 10 -21.90 6.31 11.79
CA LYS A 10 -22.80 5.83 10.73
C LYS A 10 -22.20 5.91 9.30
N ASP A 11 -21.31 6.86 9.08
CA ASP A 11 -20.60 7.09 7.82
C ASP A 11 -19.25 6.36 7.74
N PHE A 12 -18.92 5.55 8.75
CA PHE A 12 -17.69 4.75 8.76
C PHE A 12 -17.77 3.61 7.76
N LEU A 13 -16.73 3.46 6.91
CA LEU A 13 -16.69 2.49 5.83
C LEU A 13 -15.76 1.33 6.17
N PHE A 14 -16.25 0.12 5.96
CA PHE A 14 -15.46 -1.10 6.05
C PHE A 14 -15.13 -1.61 4.64
N GLY A 15 -13.88 -1.91 4.39
CA GLY A 15 -13.41 -2.39 3.10
C GLY A 15 -12.42 -3.53 3.19
N ALA A 16 -12.08 -4.06 2.04
CA ALA A 16 -10.92 -4.93 1.85
C ALA A 16 -10.07 -4.41 0.69
N ALA A 17 -8.78 -4.70 0.74
CA ALA A 17 -7.81 -4.24 -0.25
C ALA A 17 -7.12 -5.40 -0.95
N THR A 18 -6.65 -5.16 -2.17
CA THR A 18 -5.74 -6.01 -2.93
C THR A 18 -4.86 -5.13 -3.83
N SER A 19 -3.89 -5.72 -4.53
CA SER A 19 -3.16 -5.04 -5.61
C SER A 19 -3.11 -5.88 -6.88
N SER A 20 -2.96 -5.20 -8.01
CA SER A 20 -3.04 -5.78 -9.36
C SER A 20 -2.06 -6.94 -9.57
N TYR A 21 -0.76 -6.70 -9.41
CA TYR A 21 0.26 -7.72 -9.64
C TYR A 21 0.12 -8.93 -8.72
N GLN A 22 -0.38 -8.71 -7.50
CA GLN A 22 -0.52 -9.76 -6.48
C GLN A 22 -1.69 -10.71 -6.74
N ILE A 23 -2.74 -10.29 -7.47
CA ILE A 23 -3.95 -11.11 -7.65
C ILE A 23 -4.37 -11.34 -9.09
N GLU A 24 -4.11 -10.42 -10.02
CA GLU A 24 -4.76 -10.42 -11.34
C GLU A 24 -4.31 -11.57 -12.24
N GLY A 25 -3.05 -11.96 -12.20
CA GLY A 25 -2.39 -12.78 -13.22
C GLY A 25 -1.80 -11.91 -14.30
N HIS A 26 -0.54 -11.52 -14.11
CA HIS A 26 0.12 -10.52 -14.95
C HIS A 26 0.28 -10.96 -16.41
N ALA A 27 0.46 -12.25 -16.66
CA ALA A 27 0.60 -12.78 -18.01
C ALA A 27 -0.66 -12.68 -18.90
N MET A 28 -1.80 -12.20 -18.35
CA MET A 28 -3.09 -12.18 -19.05
C MET A 28 -3.43 -10.78 -19.58
N GLY A 29 -4.35 -10.72 -20.55
CA GLY A 29 -4.95 -9.47 -21.03
C GLY A 29 -3.98 -8.53 -21.72
N GLY A 30 -2.94 -9.05 -22.37
CA GLY A 30 -1.98 -8.26 -23.15
C GLY A 30 -1.11 -7.30 -22.32
N ALA A 31 -0.92 -7.57 -21.04
CA ALA A 31 -0.02 -6.78 -20.20
C ALA A 31 1.43 -6.87 -20.67
N GLY A 32 2.15 -5.75 -20.62
CA GLY A 32 3.60 -5.72 -20.89
C GLY A 32 4.40 -6.23 -19.71
N GLN A 33 5.68 -6.51 -19.92
CA GLN A 33 6.58 -6.90 -18.84
C GLN A 33 6.82 -5.76 -17.86
N THR A 34 6.95 -6.11 -16.57
CA THR A 34 7.32 -5.21 -15.50
C THR A 34 8.72 -5.50 -14.95
N HIS A 35 9.26 -4.57 -14.20
CA HIS A 35 10.51 -4.80 -13.48
C HIS A 35 10.36 -5.89 -12.39
N TRP A 36 9.14 -6.22 -11.94
CA TRP A 36 8.90 -7.34 -11.03
C TRP A 36 9.07 -8.69 -11.73
N ASP A 37 8.70 -8.81 -13.01
CA ASP A 37 8.93 -10.03 -13.78
C ASP A 37 10.44 -10.30 -13.93
N THR A 38 11.22 -9.25 -14.22
CA THR A 38 12.68 -9.34 -14.29
C THR A 38 13.29 -9.64 -12.91
N PHE A 39 12.79 -9.01 -11.86
CA PHE A 39 13.25 -9.21 -10.49
C PHE A 39 12.99 -10.65 -10.01
N ALA A 40 11.79 -11.16 -10.24
CA ALA A 40 11.40 -12.53 -9.88
C ALA A 40 12.16 -13.60 -10.68
N ALA A 41 12.48 -13.32 -11.94
CA ALA A 41 13.30 -14.20 -12.77
C ALA A 41 14.77 -14.25 -12.36
N THR A 42 15.23 -13.30 -11.51
CA THR A 42 16.61 -13.27 -11.01
C THR A 42 16.75 -14.18 -9.79
N PRO A 43 17.60 -15.22 -9.83
CA PRO A 43 17.76 -16.18 -8.73
C PRO A 43 18.09 -15.49 -7.40
N GLY A 44 17.36 -15.86 -6.34
CA GLY A 44 17.58 -15.37 -4.99
C GLY A 44 16.82 -14.09 -4.60
N ASN A 45 16.13 -13.45 -5.54
CA ASN A 45 15.35 -12.25 -5.25
C ASN A 45 13.97 -12.57 -4.63
N VAL A 46 13.36 -13.67 -5.04
CA VAL A 46 12.04 -14.10 -4.58
C VAL A 46 12.13 -15.52 -4.02
N VAL A 47 11.50 -15.76 -2.88
CA VAL A 47 11.39 -17.10 -2.28
C VAL A 47 10.72 -18.05 -3.28
N GLY A 48 11.27 -19.23 -3.45
CA GLY A 48 10.75 -20.22 -4.40
C GLY A 48 10.87 -19.83 -5.88
N ALA A 49 11.49 -18.69 -6.21
CA ALA A 49 11.51 -18.13 -7.57
C ALA A 49 10.09 -17.95 -8.16
N GLU A 50 9.14 -17.66 -7.30
CA GLU A 50 7.72 -17.45 -7.66
C GLU A 50 7.51 -16.07 -8.28
N ASN A 51 6.48 -15.91 -9.10
CA ASN A 51 6.14 -14.68 -9.80
C ASN A 51 4.63 -14.41 -9.84
N GLY A 52 4.24 -13.26 -10.40
CA GLY A 52 2.84 -12.84 -10.52
C GLY A 52 2.12 -13.26 -11.81
N ASP A 53 2.70 -14.14 -12.64
CA ASP A 53 2.15 -14.48 -13.96
C ASP A 53 0.71 -14.99 -13.90
N ARG A 54 0.44 -15.89 -12.94
CA ARG A 54 -0.88 -16.46 -12.68
C ARG A 54 -1.55 -15.80 -11.47
N ALA A 55 -0.81 -15.53 -10.43
CA ALA A 55 -1.27 -15.01 -9.14
C ALA A 55 -2.54 -15.74 -8.65
N CYS A 56 -3.61 -15.00 -8.41
CA CYS A 56 -4.92 -15.55 -8.04
C CYS A 56 -5.88 -15.70 -9.24
N ASP A 57 -5.42 -15.39 -10.46
CA ASP A 57 -6.26 -15.39 -11.66
C ASP A 57 -7.53 -14.52 -11.53
N HIS A 58 -7.41 -13.39 -10.81
CA HIS A 58 -8.53 -12.44 -10.66
C HIS A 58 -9.00 -11.92 -12.02
N TYR A 59 -8.12 -11.84 -13.01
CA TYR A 59 -8.45 -11.43 -14.38
C TYR A 59 -9.63 -12.22 -14.96
N ASN A 60 -9.67 -13.53 -14.73
CA ASN A 60 -10.74 -14.42 -15.20
C ASN A 60 -11.82 -14.69 -14.12
N ARG A 61 -11.50 -14.53 -12.82
CA ARG A 61 -12.37 -14.86 -11.70
C ARG A 61 -12.93 -13.65 -10.97
N MET A 62 -12.93 -12.51 -11.63
CA MET A 62 -13.36 -11.23 -11.07
C MET A 62 -14.73 -11.31 -10.38
N ASP A 63 -15.74 -11.87 -11.04
CA ASP A 63 -17.10 -11.94 -10.49
C ASP A 63 -17.18 -12.74 -9.18
N GLU A 64 -16.46 -13.87 -9.09
CA GLU A 64 -16.37 -14.66 -7.87
C GLU A 64 -15.77 -13.84 -6.72
N ASP A 65 -14.69 -13.08 -7.01
CA ASP A 65 -14.00 -12.28 -6.02
C ASP A 65 -14.82 -11.06 -5.58
N LEU A 66 -15.56 -10.42 -6.50
CA LEU A 66 -16.49 -9.33 -6.17
C LEU A 66 -17.69 -9.82 -5.35
N ASP A 67 -18.17 -11.02 -5.59
CA ASP A 67 -19.23 -11.64 -4.79
C ASP A 67 -18.78 -11.91 -3.36
N LEU A 68 -17.51 -12.25 -3.13
CA LEU A 68 -16.94 -12.37 -1.77
C LEU A 68 -16.99 -11.03 -1.03
N LEU A 69 -16.71 -9.91 -1.69
CA LEU A 69 -16.82 -8.59 -1.07
C LEU A 69 -18.27 -8.26 -0.69
N LYS A 70 -19.20 -8.47 -1.61
CA LYS A 70 -20.64 -8.27 -1.39
C LYS A 70 -21.15 -9.11 -0.23
N ASN A 71 -20.86 -10.41 -0.27
CA ASN A 71 -21.30 -11.38 0.74
C ASN A 71 -20.61 -11.16 2.09
N GLY A 72 -19.43 -10.52 2.11
CA GLY A 72 -18.69 -10.11 3.30
C GLY A 72 -19.25 -8.86 3.99
N ASN A 73 -20.32 -8.24 3.45
CA ASN A 73 -20.90 -6.99 3.93
C ASN A 73 -19.93 -5.80 3.90
N PHE A 74 -18.94 -5.81 3.01
CA PHE A 74 -18.06 -4.67 2.80
C PHE A 74 -18.76 -3.51 2.10
N ASP A 75 -18.24 -2.30 2.28
CA ASP A 75 -18.74 -1.06 1.65
C ASP A 75 -17.84 -0.64 0.49
N VAL A 76 -16.54 -0.93 0.61
CA VAL A 76 -15.47 -0.45 -0.29
C VAL A 76 -14.59 -1.60 -0.71
N TYR A 77 -14.20 -1.63 -1.97
CA TYR A 77 -13.07 -2.41 -2.45
C TYR A 77 -11.95 -1.48 -2.89
N ARG A 78 -10.79 -1.58 -2.22
CA ARG A 78 -9.58 -0.90 -2.65
C ARG A 78 -8.75 -1.83 -3.51
N PHE A 79 -8.57 -1.47 -4.76
CA PHE A 79 -7.79 -2.21 -5.76
C PHE A 79 -6.72 -1.30 -6.36
N SER A 80 -5.70 -1.87 -6.97
CA SER A 80 -4.79 -1.10 -7.80
C SER A 80 -4.95 -1.41 -9.28
N THR A 81 -4.47 -0.48 -10.12
CA THR A 81 -4.41 -0.68 -11.57
C THR A 81 -2.98 -1.02 -11.98
N SER A 82 -2.82 -1.85 -13.01
CA SER A 82 -1.52 -2.18 -13.58
C SER A 82 -1.18 -1.23 -14.72
N TRP A 83 -0.10 -0.47 -14.55
CA TRP A 83 0.41 0.42 -15.60
C TRP A 83 0.75 -0.37 -16.87
N ALA A 84 1.45 -1.49 -16.72
CA ALA A 84 1.84 -2.34 -17.85
C ALA A 84 0.66 -3.06 -18.53
N ARG A 85 -0.48 -3.24 -17.84
CA ARG A 85 -1.71 -3.76 -18.47
C ARG A 85 -2.37 -2.71 -19.35
N VAL A 86 -2.35 -1.44 -18.92
CA VAL A 86 -2.98 -0.32 -19.63
C VAL A 86 -2.10 0.21 -20.75
N ILE A 87 -0.81 0.37 -20.50
CA ILE A 87 0.20 0.81 -21.48
C ILE A 87 1.40 -0.16 -21.42
N PRO A 88 1.40 -1.21 -22.23
CA PRO A 88 2.34 -2.33 -22.10
C PRO A 88 3.82 -1.94 -22.10
N GLU A 89 4.19 -0.91 -22.87
CA GLU A 89 5.56 -0.37 -22.91
C GLU A 89 5.75 0.84 -21.98
N GLY A 90 4.77 1.12 -21.12
CA GLY A 90 4.77 2.24 -20.19
C GLY A 90 4.46 3.60 -20.82
N ARG A 91 4.60 3.72 -22.13
CA ARG A 91 4.33 4.91 -22.94
C ARG A 91 3.83 4.51 -24.33
N GLY A 92 3.09 5.40 -24.99
CA GLY A 92 2.65 5.21 -26.37
C GLY A 92 1.34 4.43 -26.48
N THR A 93 1.37 3.23 -27.05
CA THR A 93 0.17 2.48 -27.39
C THR A 93 -0.61 2.02 -26.16
N VAL A 94 -1.89 2.37 -26.13
CA VAL A 94 -2.83 1.95 -25.07
C VAL A 94 -3.41 0.58 -25.42
N ASN A 95 -3.40 -0.33 -24.45
CA ASN A 95 -4.02 -1.64 -24.55
C ASN A 95 -5.51 -1.54 -24.17
N GLN A 96 -6.39 -1.62 -25.16
CA GLN A 96 -7.83 -1.51 -24.96
C GLN A 96 -8.38 -2.67 -24.11
N GLU A 97 -7.86 -3.89 -24.26
CA GLU A 97 -8.26 -5.04 -23.45
C GLU A 97 -7.97 -4.81 -21.96
N GLY A 98 -6.82 -4.18 -21.66
CA GLY A 98 -6.46 -3.79 -20.30
C GLY A 98 -7.39 -2.71 -19.73
N LEU A 99 -7.78 -1.72 -20.51
CA LEU A 99 -8.78 -0.71 -20.09
C LEU A 99 -10.16 -1.35 -19.88
N ASP A 100 -10.59 -2.23 -20.77
CA ASP A 100 -11.88 -2.91 -20.68
C ASP A 100 -11.94 -3.82 -19.44
N PHE A 101 -10.82 -4.37 -18.99
CA PHE A 101 -10.75 -5.11 -17.72
C PHE A 101 -11.11 -4.21 -16.52
N TYR A 102 -10.50 -3.02 -16.42
CA TYR A 102 -10.79 -2.10 -15.31
C TYR A 102 -12.19 -1.48 -15.42
N ASP A 103 -12.72 -1.30 -16.63
CA ASP A 103 -14.11 -0.92 -16.85
C ASP A 103 -15.07 -1.94 -16.24
N ARG A 104 -14.90 -3.22 -16.59
CA ARG A 104 -15.72 -4.32 -16.04
C ARG A 104 -15.58 -4.43 -14.51
N LEU A 105 -14.37 -4.20 -13.97
CA LEU A 105 -14.13 -4.23 -12.53
C LEU A 105 -14.94 -3.14 -11.81
N VAL A 106 -14.87 -1.92 -12.30
CA VAL A 106 -15.59 -0.78 -11.71
C VAL A 106 -17.10 -0.96 -11.82
N ASP A 107 -17.59 -1.35 -12.99
CA ASP A 107 -19.02 -1.62 -13.20
C ASP A 107 -19.52 -2.76 -12.32
N GLY A 108 -18.80 -3.88 -12.25
CA GLY A 108 -19.12 -5.01 -11.40
C GLY A 108 -19.17 -4.68 -9.90
N LEU A 109 -18.34 -3.73 -9.44
CA LEU A 109 -18.42 -3.20 -8.07
C LEU A 109 -19.68 -2.37 -7.85
N LEU A 110 -19.99 -1.47 -8.76
CA LEU A 110 -21.17 -0.61 -8.67
C LEU A 110 -22.48 -1.42 -8.72
N GLU A 111 -22.56 -2.43 -9.59
CA GLU A 111 -23.70 -3.37 -9.66
C GLU A 111 -23.96 -4.10 -8.33
N ARG A 112 -22.88 -4.34 -7.56
CA ARG A 112 -22.96 -4.97 -6.23
C ARG A 112 -23.19 -3.96 -5.11
N GLY A 113 -23.25 -2.66 -5.41
CA GLY A 113 -23.41 -1.56 -4.44
C GLY A 113 -22.14 -1.29 -3.63
N LEU A 114 -20.98 -1.69 -4.15
CA LEU A 114 -19.66 -1.45 -3.56
C LEU A 114 -19.05 -0.15 -4.09
N LYS A 115 -18.29 0.53 -3.27
CA LYS A 115 -17.55 1.74 -3.66
C LYS A 115 -16.18 1.35 -4.24
N PRO A 116 -15.87 1.69 -5.52
CA PRO A 116 -14.54 1.46 -6.08
C PRO A 116 -13.54 2.48 -5.54
N ALA A 117 -12.47 2.04 -4.87
CA ALA A 117 -11.35 2.87 -4.43
C ALA A 117 -10.08 2.47 -5.20
N ALA A 118 -9.66 3.31 -6.14
CA ALA A 118 -8.56 3.00 -7.04
C ALA A 118 -7.21 3.50 -6.49
N THR A 119 -6.19 2.66 -6.57
CA THR A 119 -4.78 3.03 -6.40
C THR A 119 -4.09 2.88 -7.75
N LEU A 120 -3.47 3.95 -8.29
CA LEU A 120 -2.94 3.89 -9.64
C LEU A 120 -1.65 3.09 -9.77
N TYR A 121 -0.81 3.13 -8.75
CA TYR A 121 0.48 2.44 -8.72
C TYR A 121 0.69 1.68 -7.41
N HIS A 122 0.85 0.36 -7.52
CA HIS A 122 1.17 -0.51 -6.38
C HIS A 122 2.36 -1.40 -6.72
N TRP A 123 3.48 -0.71 -7.07
CA TRP A 123 4.87 -1.18 -7.14
C TRP A 123 5.29 -1.90 -8.41
N GLU A 124 4.43 -2.11 -9.37
CA GLU A 124 4.81 -2.67 -10.66
C GLU A 124 5.03 -1.58 -11.71
N LEU A 125 6.25 -1.49 -12.25
CA LEU A 125 6.64 -0.53 -13.27
C LEU A 125 6.91 -1.24 -14.59
N PRO A 126 6.39 -0.77 -15.75
CA PRO A 126 6.77 -1.29 -17.06
C PRO A 126 8.28 -1.35 -17.22
N VAL A 127 8.80 -2.49 -17.69
CA VAL A 127 10.26 -2.73 -17.76
C VAL A 127 10.97 -1.70 -18.61
N GLN A 128 10.35 -1.23 -19.70
CA GLN A 128 10.92 -0.21 -20.58
C GLN A 128 11.15 1.12 -19.85
N LEU A 129 10.27 1.48 -18.90
CA LEU A 129 10.49 2.66 -18.04
C LEU A 129 11.58 2.41 -17.00
N ALA A 130 11.67 1.18 -16.49
CA ALA A 130 12.76 0.79 -15.59
C ALA A 130 14.12 0.88 -16.29
N ASP A 131 14.22 0.45 -17.56
CA ASP A 131 15.42 0.56 -18.41
C ASP A 131 15.83 2.01 -18.63
N LEU A 132 14.88 2.93 -18.70
CA LEU A 132 15.13 4.38 -18.77
C LEU A 132 15.48 5.01 -17.42
N GLY A 133 15.67 4.21 -16.39
CA GLY A 133 16.04 4.65 -15.05
C GLY A 133 14.91 4.58 -14.01
N GLY A 134 13.67 4.33 -14.43
CA GLY A 134 12.52 4.18 -13.55
C GLY A 134 12.37 5.38 -12.60
N TRP A 135 12.14 5.10 -11.31
CA TRP A 135 11.97 6.15 -10.29
C TRP A 135 13.22 7.04 -10.04
N ARG A 136 14.39 6.64 -10.56
CA ARG A 136 15.59 7.50 -10.54
C ARG A 136 15.56 8.59 -11.60
N ASN A 137 14.76 8.41 -12.64
CA ASN A 137 14.60 9.37 -13.72
C ASN A 137 13.47 10.36 -13.39
N ARG A 138 13.75 11.66 -13.48
CA ARG A 138 12.77 12.71 -13.21
C ARG A 138 11.55 12.64 -14.13
N ASP A 139 11.73 12.23 -15.37
CA ASP A 139 10.65 12.17 -16.39
C ASP A 139 9.55 11.18 -16.00
N ILE A 140 9.81 10.26 -15.03
CA ILE A 140 8.81 9.33 -14.52
C ILE A 140 7.56 10.04 -14.01
N ALA A 141 7.69 11.23 -13.46
CA ALA A 141 6.56 12.02 -12.99
C ALA A 141 5.62 12.43 -14.14
N SER A 142 6.18 12.82 -15.27
CA SER A 142 5.40 13.12 -16.48
C SER A 142 4.76 11.86 -17.07
N TRP A 143 5.53 10.80 -17.20
CA TRP A 143 5.04 9.52 -17.72
C TRP A 143 3.90 8.94 -16.84
N PHE A 144 4.01 9.12 -15.54
CA PHE A 144 2.94 8.72 -14.61
C PHE A 144 1.70 9.60 -14.74
N GLY A 145 1.88 10.90 -15.00
CA GLY A 145 0.79 11.82 -15.35
C GLY A 145 0.04 11.36 -16.60
N ASP A 146 0.77 10.99 -17.67
CA ASP A 146 0.20 10.48 -18.92
C ASP A 146 -0.60 9.18 -18.70
N PHE A 147 -0.04 8.24 -17.92
CA PHE A 147 -0.75 7.01 -17.52
C PHE A 147 -2.01 7.32 -16.72
N THR A 148 -1.91 8.26 -15.75
CA THR A 148 -3.04 8.70 -14.93
C THR A 148 -4.17 9.25 -15.82
N GLU A 149 -3.85 10.07 -16.80
CA GLU A 149 -4.83 10.61 -17.75
C GLU A 149 -5.53 9.49 -18.52
N VAL A 150 -4.79 8.52 -19.04
CA VAL A 150 -5.35 7.40 -19.82
C VAL A 150 -6.33 6.59 -18.98
N ILE A 151 -5.92 6.11 -17.80
CA ILE A 151 -6.78 5.23 -17.00
C ILE A 151 -7.96 6.00 -16.39
N MET A 152 -7.74 7.22 -15.89
CA MET A 152 -8.79 7.98 -15.22
C MET A 152 -9.76 8.64 -16.19
N SER A 153 -9.40 8.90 -17.44
CA SER A 153 -10.34 9.25 -18.48
C SER A 153 -11.33 8.12 -18.77
N ARG A 154 -10.96 6.85 -18.50
CA ARG A 154 -11.80 5.68 -18.74
C ARG A 154 -12.74 5.36 -17.57
N ILE A 155 -12.22 5.37 -16.33
CA ILE A 155 -12.96 4.91 -15.16
C ILE A 155 -13.22 6.00 -14.11
N GLY A 156 -12.62 7.18 -14.24
CA GLY A 156 -12.61 8.21 -13.21
C GLY A 156 -13.98 8.79 -12.85
N ASP A 157 -14.93 8.73 -13.78
CA ASP A 157 -16.33 9.16 -13.58
C ASP A 157 -17.12 8.24 -12.62
N ARG A 158 -16.65 7.00 -12.39
CA ARG A 158 -17.32 5.95 -11.63
C ARG A 158 -16.56 5.53 -10.37
N VAL A 159 -15.29 5.83 -10.24
CA VAL A 159 -14.55 5.53 -8.99
C VAL A 159 -15.00 6.47 -7.88
N TRP A 160 -15.25 5.90 -6.70
CA TRP A 160 -15.60 6.67 -5.51
C TRP A 160 -14.42 7.50 -5.00
N SER A 161 -13.21 6.97 -5.09
CA SER A 161 -12.00 7.58 -4.55
C SER A 161 -10.76 7.08 -5.31
N ALA A 162 -9.73 7.92 -5.41
CA ALA A 162 -8.47 7.54 -6.03
C ALA A 162 -7.26 8.04 -5.24
N ALA A 163 -6.18 7.25 -5.24
CA ALA A 163 -4.87 7.62 -4.76
C ALA A 163 -3.79 7.29 -5.80
N PRO A 164 -2.82 8.19 -6.06
CA PRO A 164 -1.79 7.94 -7.06
C PRO A 164 -0.92 6.72 -6.77
N ILE A 165 -0.33 6.67 -5.58
CA ILE A 165 0.76 5.74 -5.27
C ILE A 165 0.51 5.11 -3.90
N ASN A 166 0.66 3.77 -3.84
CA ASN A 166 0.72 3.06 -2.58
C ASN A 166 2.14 3.12 -2.01
N GLU A 167 2.26 3.58 -0.77
CA GLU A 167 3.47 3.48 0.06
C GLU A 167 4.75 3.97 -0.64
N PRO A 168 4.94 5.26 -0.80
CA PRO A 168 6.10 5.82 -1.48
C PRO A 168 7.44 5.43 -0.83
N TRP A 169 7.45 5.07 0.47
CA TRP A 169 8.63 4.52 1.13
C TRP A 169 9.07 3.18 0.51
N CYS A 170 8.13 2.30 0.22
CA CYS A 170 8.44 1.01 -0.42
C CYS A 170 9.02 1.23 -1.82
N VAL A 171 8.49 2.19 -2.56
CA VAL A 171 9.02 2.55 -3.89
C VAL A 171 10.43 3.12 -3.80
N GLY A 172 10.68 4.02 -2.85
CA GLY A 172 11.98 4.69 -2.71
C GLY A 172 13.00 3.86 -1.91
N TRP A 173 12.71 3.64 -0.63
CA TRP A 173 13.68 3.07 0.30
C TRP A 173 13.82 1.55 0.19
N LEU A 174 12.69 0.83 0.27
CA LEU A 174 12.69 -0.64 0.24
C LEU A 174 13.30 -1.19 -1.06
N SER A 175 13.01 -0.52 -2.19
CA SER A 175 13.42 -0.95 -3.52
C SER A 175 14.82 -0.48 -3.94
N HIS A 176 15.28 0.70 -3.44
CA HIS A 176 16.53 1.32 -3.90
C HIS A 176 17.62 1.44 -2.83
N PHE A 177 17.26 1.38 -1.52
CA PHE A 177 18.24 1.37 -0.44
C PHE A 177 18.46 -0.03 0.11
N LEU A 178 17.37 -0.74 0.45
CA LEU A 178 17.44 -2.10 0.99
C LEU A 178 17.56 -3.16 -0.11
N GLY A 179 17.02 -2.89 -1.29
CA GLY A 179 17.05 -3.79 -2.44
C GLY A 179 16.20 -5.06 -2.28
N HIS A 180 15.20 -5.01 -1.39
CA HIS A 180 14.32 -6.16 -1.12
C HIS A 180 13.18 -6.28 -2.14
N HIS A 181 12.85 -5.20 -2.83
CA HIS A 181 11.85 -5.16 -3.90
C HIS A 181 12.47 -4.69 -5.21
N ALA A 182 11.79 -4.97 -6.33
CA ALA A 182 12.21 -4.49 -7.64
C ALA A 182 12.40 -2.95 -7.64
N PRO A 183 13.47 -2.42 -8.24
CA PRO A 183 14.48 -3.06 -9.07
C PRO A 183 15.64 -3.71 -8.30
N GLY A 184 15.64 -3.78 -6.98
CA GLY A 184 16.64 -4.47 -6.17
C GLY A 184 17.95 -3.71 -6.00
N LEU A 185 17.91 -2.39 -6.01
CA LEU A 185 19.12 -1.56 -5.87
C LEU A 185 19.51 -1.35 -4.40
N ARG A 186 20.82 -1.10 -4.18
CA ARG A 186 21.40 -0.71 -2.89
C ARG A 186 22.31 0.49 -3.10
N ASP A 187 21.69 1.65 -3.34
CA ASP A 187 22.41 2.87 -3.70
C ASP A 187 21.69 4.09 -3.12
N ILE A 188 22.39 4.86 -2.26
CA ILE A 188 21.83 6.02 -1.56
C ILE A 188 21.41 7.13 -2.52
N ARG A 189 22.12 7.32 -3.65
CA ARG A 189 21.76 8.32 -4.65
C ARG A 189 20.50 7.91 -5.41
N ALA A 190 20.41 6.63 -5.81
CA ALA A 190 19.21 6.08 -6.41
C ALA A 190 18.00 6.22 -5.47
N THR A 191 18.20 5.98 -4.17
CA THR A 191 17.19 6.14 -3.13
C THR A 191 16.71 7.58 -3.02
N ALA A 192 17.62 8.54 -2.90
CA ALA A 192 17.27 9.96 -2.80
C ALA A 192 16.46 10.44 -4.02
N HIS A 193 16.87 10.01 -5.22
CA HIS A 193 16.14 10.32 -6.45
C HIS A 193 14.75 9.67 -6.45
N ALA A 194 14.64 8.37 -6.13
CA ALA A 194 13.38 7.65 -6.14
C ALA A 194 12.40 8.20 -5.09
N MET A 195 12.86 8.48 -3.86
CA MET A 195 12.03 9.06 -2.80
C MET A 195 11.47 10.43 -3.19
N HIS A 196 12.25 11.25 -3.91
CA HIS A 196 11.80 12.54 -4.37
C HIS A 196 10.87 12.44 -5.59
N HIS A 197 11.25 11.66 -6.61
CA HIS A 197 10.48 11.57 -7.83
C HIS A 197 9.14 10.84 -7.65
N VAL A 198 9.03 9.92 -6.69
CA VAL A 198 7.74 9.30 -6.36
C VAL A 198 6.75 10.33 -5.79
N LEU A 199 7.22 11.29 -5.01
CA LEU A 199 6.39 12.40 -4.52
C LEU A 199 6.05 13.39 -5.64
N LEU A 200 6.99 13.67 -6.53
CA LEU A 200 6.73 14.53 -7.70
C LEU A 200 5.67 13.89 -8.62
N ALA A 201 5.76 12.58 -8.84
CA ALA A 201 4.77 11.82 -9.60
C ALA A 201 3.39 11.79 -8.91
N HIS A 202 3.37 11.66 -7.56
CA HIS A 202 2.14 11.79 -6.78
C HIS A 202 1.45 13.12 -7.06
N GLY A 203 2.17 14.23 -6.92
CA GLY A 203 1.60 15.56 -7.16
C GLY A 203 1.12 15.73 -8.60
N LYS A 204 1.90 15.25 -9.58
CA LYS A 204 1.50 15.29 -11.00
C LYS A 204 0.23 14.51 -11.28
N ALA A 205 0.06 13.34 -10.70
CA ALA A 205 -1.16 12.55 -10.84
C ALA A 205 -2.38 13.21 -10.17
N ILE A 206 -2.22 13.83 -9.00
CA ILE A 206 -3.28 14.63 -8.36
C ILE A 206 -3.71 15.78 -9.28
N GLU A 207 -2.75 16.55 -9.82
CA GLU A 207 -3.01 17.64 -10.78
C GLU A 207 -3.81 17.11 -11.98
N THR A 208 -3.36 16.01 -12.60
CA THR A 208 -4.02 15.38 -13.75
C THR A 208 -5.45 14.97 -13.42
N MET A 209 -5.68 14.27 -12.31
CA MET A 209 -7.03 13.85 -11.90
C MET A 209 -7.94 15.04 -11.59
N ARG A 210 -7.42 16.11 -10.97
CA ARG A 210 -8.18 17.36 -10.78
C ARG A 210 -8.54 18.01 -12.13
N GLY A 211 -7.62 17.99 -13.09
CA GLY A 211 -7.88 18.46 -14.47
C GLY A 211 -9.00 17.70 -15.17
N LEU A 212 -9.19 16.43 -14.85
CA LEU A 212 -10.31 15.59 -15.30
C LEU A 212 -11.61 15.82 -14.49
N GLY A 213 -11.62 16.74 -13.54
CA GLY A 213 -12.80 17.06 -12.71
C GLY A 213 -13.01 16.10 -11.52
N MET A 214 -12.07 15.23 -11.23
CA MET A 214 -12.20 14.25 -10.14
C MET A 214 -12.05 14.91 -8.76
N ASN A 215 -12.77 14.35 -7.80
CA ASN A 215 -12.73 14.69 -6.39
C ASN A 215 -12.47 13.44 -5.56
N ASN A 216 -12.34 13.60 -4.25
CA ASN A 216 -12.06 12.51 -3.30
C ASN A 216 -10.74 11.81 -3.61
N LEU A 217 -9.69 12.61 -3.78
CA LEU A 217 -8.33 12.16 -4.08
C LEU A 217 -7.49 12.14 -2.80
N GLY A 218 -6.71 11.10 -2.61
CA GLY A 218 -5.92 10.92 -1.39
C GLY A 218 -4.46 10.59 -1.59
N ALA A 219 -3.75 10.56 -0.48
CA ALA A 219 -2.38 10.05 -0.38
C ALA A 219 -2.38 8.82 0.52
N VAL A 220 -1.61 7.78 0.18
CA VAL A 220 -1.50 6.56 0.98
C VAL A 220 -0.05 6.33 1.36
N CYS A 221 0.23 6.38 2.68
CA CYS A 221 1.54 6.11 3.24
C CYS A 221 1.51 4.90 4.17
N ASN A 222 2.58 4.13 4.15
CA ASN A 222 2.85 3.14 5.18
C ASN A 222 3.53 3.79 6.38
N PHE A 223 3.24 3.26 7.56
CA PHE A 223 3.78 3.76 8.81
C PHE A 223 4.32 2.61 9.65
N GLU A 224 5.47 2.84 10.27
CA GLU A 224 6.08 1.90 11.18
C GLU A 224 6.53 2.62 12.45
N TYR A 225 6.11 2.11 13.61
CA TYR A 225 6.37 2.78 14.88
C TYR A 225 7.81 2.50 15.33
N ALA A 226 8.65 3.53 15.35
CA ALA A 226 10.02 3.43 15.81
C ALA A 226 10.09 3.53 17.34
N THR A 227 10.53 2.47 17.98
CA THR A 227 10.76 2.42 19.43
C THR A 227 12.28 2.41 19.69
N PRO A 228 12.85 3.34 20.48
CA PRO A 228 14.25 3.25 20.86
C PRO A 228 14.51 1.99 21.72
N VAL A 229 15.68 1.37 21.55
CA VAL A 229 16.04 0.14 22.27
C VAL A 229 16.15 0.34 23.79
N ASP A 230 16.48 1.54 24.21
CA ASP A 230 16.57 1.96 25.62
C ASP A 230 16.30 3.48 25.73
N ALA A 231 16.42 4.00 26.95
CA ALA A 231 16.18 5.42 27.27
C ALA A 231 17.40 6.35 27.01
N SER A 232 18.45 5.86 26.33
CA SER A 232 19.63 6.69 26.02
C SER A 232 19.31 7.76 24.95
N PRO A 233 19.96 8.91 24.99
CA PRO A 233 19.84 9.93 23.95
C PRO A 233 20.22 9.41 22.55
N GLU A 234 21.21 8.53 22.47
CA GLU A 234 21.67 7.92 21.23
C GLU A 234 20.60 7.02 20.61
N ALA A 235 19.92 6.18 21.42
CA ALA A 235 18.82 5.35 20.97
C ALA A 235 17.61 6.21 20.54
N ALA A 236 17.31 7.27 21.28
CA ALA A 236 16.26 8.21 20.92
C ALA A 236 16.55 8.91 19.59
N LYS A 237 17.81 9.35 19.36
CA LYS A 237 18.23 9.95 18.09
C LYS A 237 18.12 8.96 16.91
N ALA A 238 18.55 7.72 17.12
CA ALA A 238 18.44 6.67 16.10
C ALA A 238 16.99 6.38 15.71
N ALA A 239 16.09 6.24 16.70
CA ALA A 239 14.65 6.04 16.45
C ALA A 239 14.02 7.26 15.77
N THR A 240 14.41 8.48 16.12
CA THR A 240 13.95 9.71 15.48
C THR A 240 14.37 9.77 14.00
N LEU A 241 15.60 9.38 13.67
CA LEU A 241 16.06 9.35 12.29
C LEU A 241 15.34 8.26 11.47
N TYR A 242 15.12 7.08 12.07
CA TYR A 242 14.32 6.02 11.47
C TYR A 242 12.90 6.55 11.12
N ASP A 243 12.22 7.11 12.09
CA ASP A 243 10.93 7.78 11.90
C ASP A 243 11.00 8.88 10.84
N GLY A 244 12.13 9.57 10.75
CA GLY A 244 12.38 10.61 9.78
C GLY A 244 12.23 10.15 8.34
N TYR A 245 13.03 9.18 7.93
CA TYR A 245 13.02 8.72 6.54
C TYR A 245 11.88 7.74 6.24
N TYR A 246 11.34 7.05 7.25
CA TYR A 246 10.22 6.12 7.06
C TYR A 246 8.88 6.86 7.01
N ASN A 247 8.59 7.67 8.00
CA ASN A 247 7.27 8.28 8.20
C ASN A 247 7.22 9.77 7.80
N ARG A 248 8.13 10.61 8.36
CA ARG A 248 8.04 12.07 8.25
C ARG A 248 8.43 12.60 6.88
N PHE A 249 9.33 11.96 6.16
CA PHE A 249 9.82 12.45 4.86
C PHE A 249 8.67 12.66 3.87
N PHE A 250 7.83 11.67 3.71
CA PHE A 250 6.73 11.71 2.75
C PHE A 250 5.61 12.66 3.18
N LEU A 251 5.20 12.60 4.45
CA LEU A 251 4.20 13.52 4.98
C LEU A 251 4.67 14.99 4.90
N SER A 252 5.92 15.25 5.27
CA SER A 252 6.46 16.63 5.22
C SER A 252 6.54 17.16 3.79
N GLY A 253 6.93 16.31 2.83
CA GLY A 253 6.92 16.69 1.41
C GLY A 253 5.53 17.07 0.91
N MET A 254 4.55 16.23 1.17
CA MET A 254 3.18 16.42 0.67
C MET A 254 2.40 17.52 1.40
N PHE A 255 2.62 17.72 2.71
CA PHE A 255 1.80 18.63 3.51
C PHE A 255 2.52 19.92 3.94
N ASN A 256 3.85 19.88 4.13
CA ASN A 256 4.62 20.98 4.69
C ASN A 256 5.60 21.60 3.69
N LYS A 257 5.66 21.13 2.45
CA LYS A 257 6.59 21.60 1.41
C LYS A 257 8.06 21.62 1.85
N SER A 258 8.46 20.61 2.60
CA SER A 258 9.82 20.51 3.16
C SER A 258 10.18 19.05 3.44
N TYR A 259 11.46 18.76 3.60
CA TYR A 259 11.93 17.48 4.11
C TYR A 259 12.53 17.63 5.52
N PRO A 260 12.47 16.58 6.37
CA PRO A 260 13.04 16.61 7.71
C PRO A 260 14.54 16.86 7.67
N THR A 261 15.04 17.83 8.44
CA THR A 261 16.45 18.26 8.42
C THR A 261 17.41 17.14 8.81
N ASP A 262 17.04 16.31 9.81
CA ASP A 262 17.79 15.15 10.25
C ASP A 262 17.96 14.10 9.15
N VAL A 263 16.96 13.90 8.31
CA VAL A 263 17.05 13.00 7.13
C VAL A 263 17.91 13.64 6.04
N MET A 264 17.79 14.96 5.85
CA MET A 264 18.54 15.67 4.81
C MET A 264 20.03 15.81 5.12
N GLU A 265 20.48 15.58 6.36
CA GLU A 265 21.89 15.43 6.69
C GLU A 265 22.55 14.29 5.87
N GLY A 266 21.84 13.19 5.65
CA GLY A 266 22.34 12.05 4.86
C GLY A 266 21.88 12.04 3.41
N LEU A 267 20.59 12.27 3.12
CA LEU A 267 20.08 12.23 1.76
C LEU A 267 20.38 13.50 0.95
N GLY A 268 20.50 14.65 1.60
CA GLY A 268 20.66 15.95 0.94
C GLY A 268 21.77 16.01 -0.11
N PRO A 269 22.99 15.52 0.15
CA PRO A 269 24.07 15.47 -0.84
C PRO A 269 23.77 14.65 -2.10
N HIS A 270 22.77 13.76 -2.02
CA HIS A 270 22.41 12.82 -3.07
C HIS A 270 21.11 13.18 -3.81
N MET A 271 20.44 14.23 -3.37
CA MET A 271 19.18 14.66 -3.98
C MET A 271 19.32 15.08 -5.46
N PRO A 272 18.28 14.94 -6.28
CA PRO A 272 18.31 15.41 -7.66
C PRO A 272 18.47 16.94 -7.72
N LYS A 273 19.13 17.41 -8.78
CA LYS A 273 19.32 18.87 -8.95
C LYS A 273 17.96 19.59 -9.05
N GLY A 274 17.80 20.69 -8.32
CA GLY A 274 16.60 21.52 -8.34
C GLY A 274 15.41 20.95 -7.54
N TRP A 275 15.62 19.94 -6.71
CA TRP A 275 14.56 19.33 -5.91
C TRP A 275 13.77 20.31 -5.03
N GLN A 276 14.41 21.40 -4.61
CA GLN A 276 13.76 22.42 -3.77
C GLN A 276 12.63 23.16 -4.47
N ASP A 277 12.69 23.23 -5.80
CA ASP A 277 11.72 23.96 -6.63
C ASP A 277 10.45 23.11 -6.90
N ASP A 278 10.44 21.84 -6.50
CA ASP A 278 9.37 20.89 -6.81
C ASP A 278 8.24 20.85 -5.77
N PHE A 279 8.38 21.47 -4.63
CA PHE A 279 7.42 21.32 -3.54
C PHE A 279 6.01 21.80 -3.87
N ASP A 280 5.85 22.81 -4.71
CA ASP A 280 4.53 23.25 -5.15
C ASP A 280 3.83 22.20 -6.02
N ALA A 281 4.59 21.45 -6.82
CA ALA A 281 4.08 20.33 -7.59
C ALA A 281 3.78 19.11 -6.70
N ILE A 282 4.66 18.80 -5.73
CA ILE A 282 4.50 17.68 -4.81
C ILE A 282 3.27 17.86 -3.90
N ALA A 283 3.12 19.05 -3.30
CA ALA A 283 2.13 19.34 -2.27
C ALA A 283 0.78 19.76 -2.85
N GLN A 284 0.32 19.05 -3.89
CA GLN A 284 -1.04 19.23 -4.40
C GLN A 284 -2.07 18.86 -3.32
N PRO A 285 -3.14 19.64 -3.15
CA PRO A 285 -4.14 19.38 -2.12
C PRO A 285 -4.81 17.99 -2.31
N VAL A 286 -4.84 17.20 -1.24
CA VAL A 286 -5.55 15.93 -1.16
C VAL A 286 -6.77 16.06 -0.27
N ASP A 287 -7.80 15.23 -0.52
CA ASP A 287 -9.06 15.25 0.21
C ASP A 287 -9.05 14.31 1.43
N TRP A 288 -8.12 13.36 1.49
CA TRP A 288 -7.98 12.40 2.60
C TRP A 288 -6.55 11.84 2.67
N LEU A 289 -6.22 11.30 3.85
CA LEU A 289 -4.96 10.58 4.08
C LEU A 289 -5.25 9.12 4.41
N GLY A 290 -4.58 8.21 3.70
CA GLY A 290 -4.56 6.78 3.95
C GLY A 290 -3.38 6.36 4.79
N ILE A 291 -3.64 5.52 5.79
CA ILE A 291 -2.65 4.92 6.68
C ILE A 291 -2.62 3.42 6.43
N ASN A 292 -1.49 2.91 5.97
CA ASN A 292 -1.17 1.48 6.01
C ASN A 292 -0.30 1.23 7.25
N TYR A 293 -0.73 0.32 8.12
CA TYR A 293 -0.03 0.04 9.37
C TYR A 293 -0.03 -1.45 9.70
N TYR A 294 1.12 -1.98 10.08
CA TYR A 294 1.27 -3.41 10.41
C TYR A 294 2.00 -3.68 11.71
N THR A 295 3.05 -2.90 12.04
CA THR A 295 4.00 -3.26 13.09
C THR A 295 4.77 -2.07 13.65
N ARG A 296 5.66 -2.37 14.59
CA ARG A 296 6.72 -1.47 15.08
C ARG A 296 8.10 -2.05 14.84
N LYS A 297 9.12 -1.22 15.02
CA LYS A 297 10.53 -1.62 15.06
C LYS A 297 11.20 -1.13 16.33
N ILE A 298 12.10 -1.93 16.86
CA ILE A 298 13.01 -1.54 17.93
C ILE A 298 14.32 -1.08 17.28
N ILE A 299 14.72 0.16 17.53
CA ILE A 299 15.85 0.79 16.87
C ILE A 299 16.99 1.03 17.86
N ALA A 300 18.17 0.52 17.53
CA ALA A 300 19.39 0.72 18.26
C ALA A 300 20.38 1.56 17.43
N PRO A 301 21.19 2.44 18.08
CA PRO A 301 22.23 3.18 17.39
C PRO A 301 23.37 2.25 16.94
N ASN A 302 24.07 2.62 15.88
CA ASN A 302 25.34 2.03 15.50
C ASN A 302 26.32 3.11 15.01
N SER A 303 27.61 2.78 15.01
CA SER A 303 28.70 3.66 14.55
C SER A 303 29.02 3.51 13.06
N GLY A 304 28.24 2.74 12.33
CA GLY A 304 28.42 2.50 10.90
C GLY A 304 28.04 3.69 10.03
N PRO A 305 27.97 3.48 8.71
CA PRO A 305 27.48 4.50 7.76
C PRO A 305 26.08 4.99 8.11
N TRP A 306 25.74 6.17 7.62
CA TRP A 306 24.35 6.66 7.69
C TRP A 306 23.38 5.60 7.13
N PRO A 307 22.25 5.31 7.79
CA PRO A 307 21.56 6.11 8.82
C PRO A 307 21.93 5.82 10.29
N HIS A 308 23.10 5.26 10.59
CA HIS A 308 23.68 5.12 11.94
C HIS A 308 22.82 4.33 12.94
N HIS A 309 22.03 3.39 12.48
CA HIS A 309 21.18 2.54 13.32
C HIS A 309 21.04 1.13 12.73
N HIS A 310 20.50 0.23 13.53
CA HIS A 310 20.05 -1.10 13.10
C HIS A 310 18.79 -1.50 13.87
N GLU A 311 18.05 -2.45 13.30
CA GLU A 311 16.86 -3.01 13.93
C GLU A 311 17.25 -4.11 14.93
N VAL A 312 16.55 -4.15 16.05
CA VAL A 312 16.72 -5.17 17.10
C VAL A 312 15.40 -5.95 17.24
N GLN A 313 15.51 -7.24 17.53
CA GLN A 313 14.33 -8.07 17.74
C GLN A 313 13.57 -7.64 19.01
N GLY A 314 12.29 -7.36 18.86
CA GLY A 314 11.39 -7.09 19.98
C GLY A 314 10.87 -8.38 20.62
N HIS A 315 10.11 -8.22 21.71
CA HIS A 315 9.63 -9.31 22.56
C HIS A 315 8.10 -9.54 22.51
N LEU A 316 7.38 -8.72 21.75
CA LEU A 316 5.94 -8.89 21.57
C LEU A 316 5.62 -10.10 20.68
N PRO A 317 4.37 -10.63 20.73
CA PRO A 317 3.90 -11.64 19.79
C PRO A 317 4.14 -11.20 18.35
N LYS A 318 4.48 -12.15 17.48
CA LYS A 318 4.85 -11.89 16.10
C LYS A 318 3.92 -12.60 15.11
N THR A 319 3.76 -11.99 13.94
CA THR A 319 3.14 -12.62 12.78
C THR A 319 4.07 -13.65 12.15
N GLN A 320 3.58 -14.41 11.15
CA GLN A 320 4.40 -15.38 10.40
C GLN A 320 5.65 -14.75 9.78
N VAL A 321 5.56 -13.52 9.31
CA VAL A 321 6.69 -12.78 8.72
C VAL A 321 7.57 -12.07 9.76
N GLY A 322 7.36 -12.34 11.05
CA GLY A 322 8.22 -11.85 12.13
C GLY A 322 7.89 -10.43 12.61
N TRP A 323 6.79 -9.83 12.16
CA TRP A 323 6.38 -8.48 12.58
C TRP A 323 5.70 -8.53 13.95
N GLU A 324 6.09 -7.64 14.85
CA GLU A 324 5.45 -7.52 16.16
C GLU A 324 4.01 -7.01 16.05
N ILE A 325 3.10 -7.62 16.79
CA ILE A 325 1.69 -7.18 16.89
C ILE A 325 1.64 -6.03 17.90
N PHE A 326 1.45 -4.80 17.39
CA PHE A 326 1.49 -3.57 18.19
C PHE A 326 0.36 -2.59 17.82
N PRO A 327 -0.87 -2.82 18.28
CA PRO A 327 -2.04 -2.00 17.93
C PRO A 327 -1.94 -0.53 18.35
N GLU A 328 -1.20 -0.22 19.42
CA GLU A 328 -0.95 1.12 19.92
C GLU A 328 -0.31 2.04 18.87
N GLY A 329 0.52 1.47 17.99
CA GLY A 329 1.15 2.20 16.90
C GLY A 329 0.13 2.75 15.91
N LEU A 330 -0.91 1.98 15.58
CA LEU A 330 -1.98 2.45 14.69
C LEU A 330 -2.69 3.68 15.25
N TYR A 331 -3.11 3.63 16.52
CA TYR A 331 -3.71 4.79 17.19
C TYR A 331 -2.76 5.99 17.21
N SER A 332 -1.50 5.76 17.55
CA SER A 332 -0.48 6.80 17.59
C SER A 332 -0.31 7.51 16.24
N PHE A 333 -0.30 6.75 15.13
CA PHE A 333 -0.19 7.35 13.80
C PHE A 333 -1.45 8.06 13.35
N ILE A 334 -2.64 7.55 13.65
CA ILE A 334 -3.90 8.26 13.39
C ILE A 334 -3.87 9.64 14.07
N LYS A 335 -3.54 9.68 15.35
CA LYS A 335 -3.46 10.92 16.12
C LYS A 335 -2.38 11.86 15.58
N ARG A 336 -1.16 11.34 15.40
CA ARG A 336 -0.01 12.10 14.93
C ARG A 336 -0.19 12.66 13.51
N ALA A 337 -0.75 11.86 12.61
CA ALA A 337 -1.04 12.30 11.25
C ALA A 337 -2.10 13.42 11.25
N HIS A 338 -3.15 13.29 12.05
CA HIS A 338 -4.17 14.32 12.20
C HIS A 338 -3.57 15.63 12.76
N GLU A 339 -2.87 15.55 13.88
CA GLU A 339 -2.35 16.74 14.58
C GLU A 339 -1.23 17.46 13.79
N GLY A 340 -0.38 16.71 13.11
CA GLY A 340 0.82 17.23 12.43
C GLY A 340 0.64 17.60 10.97
N TYR A 341 -0.27 16.94 10.25
CA TYR A 341 -0.33 17.02 8.78
C TYR A 341 -1.74 17.12 8.22
N ALA A 342 -2.63 16.22 8.60
CA ALA A 342 -3.94 16.03 7.98
C ALA A 342 -5.09 16.62 8.84
N ARG A 343 -4.86 17.74 9.47
CA ARG A 343 -5.75 18.33 10.51
C ARG A 343 -7.19 18.54 10.06
N ASN A 344 -7.40 18.85 8.79
CA ASN A 344 -8.70 19.26 8.24
C ASN A 344 -9.29 18.24 7.24
N ILE A 345 -8.66 17.08 7.07
CA ILE A 345 -9.11 16.06 6.13
C ILE A 345 -9.33 14.72 6.83
N PRO A 346 -10.26 13.88 6.32
CA PRO A 346 -10.49 12.56 6.87
C PRO A 346 -9.28 11.63 6.72
N ILE A 347 -9.20 10.67 7.65
CA ILE A 347 -8.21 9.60 7.65
C ILE A 347 -8.92 8.28 7.37
N TYR A 348 -8.32 7.46 6.52
CA TYR A 348 -8.71 6.06 6.32
C TYR A 348 -7.55 5.15 6.71
N VAL A 349 -7.82 4.08 7.44
CA VAL A 349 -6.87 2.97 7.52
C VAL A 349 -7.03 2.17 6.23
N THR A 350 -6.12 2.38 5.30
CA THR A 350 -6.20 1.84 3.93
C THR A 350 -5.62 0.45 3.79
N GLU A 351 -4.78 0.04 4.75
CA GLU A 351 -4.33 -1.34 4.93
C GLU A 351 -3.99 -1.62 6.40
N ASN A 352 -4.49 -2.75 6.90
CA ASN A 352 -4.07 -3.36 8.15
C ASN A 352 -4.43 -4.85 8.14
N GLY A 353 -3.51 -5.70 8.57
CA GLY A 353 -3.67 -7.16 8.55
C GLY A 353 -2.42 -7.88 9.02
N LEU A 354 -2.45 -9.21 9.03
CA LEU A 354 -1.29 -10.02 9.37
C LEU A 354 -1.14 -11.23 8.44
N ALA A 355 0.10 -11.62 8.20
CA ALA A 355 0.43 -12.94 7.70
C ALA A 355 0.29 -13.99 8.80
N ASN A 356 -0.33 -15.11 8.50
CA ASN A 356 -0.50 -16.23 9.41
C ASN A 356 -0.28 -17.56 8.67
N ASP A 357 0.14 -18.61 9.39
CA ASP A 357 0.27 -19.97 8.84
C ASP A 357 -1.12 -20.63 8.73
N ASP A 358 -1.88 -20.17 7.74
CA ASP A 358 -3.26 -20.59 7.54
C ASP A 358 -3.34 -21.93 6.78
N LYS A 359 -3.69 -22.99 7.50
CA LYS A 359 -3.82 -24.35 6.93
C LYS A 359 -5.26 -24.70 6.65
N LEU A 360 -5.51 -25.21 5.45
CA LEU A 360 -6.80 -25.79 5.08
C LEU A 360 -6.91 -27.20 5.67
N VAL A 361 -7.79 -27.39 6.67
CA VAL A 361 -8.04 -28.68 7.32
C VAL A 361 -9.52 -29.03 7.18
N ASN A 362 -9.82 -30.16 6.56
CA ASN A 362 -11.22 -30.61 6.31
C ASN A 362 -12.09 -29.53 5.64
N GLY A 363 -11.54 -28.82 4.65
CA GLY A 363 -12.23 -27.76 3.91
C GLY A 363 -12.47 -26.46 4.68
N LYS A 364 -11.79 -26.25 5.81
CA LYS A 364 -11.90 -25.04 6.64
C LYS A 364 -10.52 -24.51 7.03
N VAL A 365 -10.44 -23.19 7.18
CA VAL A 365 -9.27 -22.51 7.75
C VAL A 365 -9.69 -21.82 9.03
N ASN A 366 -9.12 -22.26 10.15
CA ASN A 366 -9.35 -21.66 11.47
C ASN A 366 -8.20 -20.71 11.79
N ASP A 367 -8.35 -19.44 11.46
CA ASP A 367 -7.36 -18.39 11.63
C ASP A 367 -7.69 -17.46 12.82
N GLN A 368 -7.87 -18.04 14.01
CA GLN A 368 -8.20 -17.30 15.24
C GLN A 368 -7.21 -16.16 15.51
N GLY A 369 -5.92 -16.34 15.23
CA GLY A 369 -4.91 -15.29 15.38
C GLY A 369 -5.22 -14.03 14.57
N ARG A 370 -5.81 -14.16 13.36
CA ARG A 370 -6.25 -13.02 12.56
C ARG A 370 -7.47 -12.33 13.18
N ILE A 371 -8.41 -13.10 13.73
CA ILE A 371 -9.55 -12.55 14.45
C ILE A 371 -9.09 -11.71 15.65
N ASP A 372 -8.14 -12.23 16.42
CA ASP A 372 -7.57 -11.52 17.58
C ASP A 372 -6.82 -10.25 17.19
N TYR A 373 -6.02 -10.33 16.11
CA TYR A 373 -5.31 -9.18 15.54
C TYR A 373 -6.28 -8.07 15.10
N LEU A 374 -7.32 -8.44 14.35
CA LEU A 374 -8.33 -7.49 13.87
C LEU A 374 -9.10 -6.86 15.04
N ASN A 375 -9.47 -7.64 16.04
CA ASN A 375 -10.11 -7.11 17.26
C ASN A 375 -9.24 -6.07 17.96
N ALA A 376 -7.95 -6.35 18.14
CA ALA A 376 -7.02 -5.46 18.83
C ALA A 376 -6.81 -4.14 18.07
N HIS A 377 -6.63 -4.19 16.75
CA HIS A 377 -6.41 -3.00 15.94
C HIS A 377 -7.69 -2.18 15.76
N LEU A 378 -8.84 -2.82 15.50
CA LEU A 378 -10.12 -2.11 15.39
C LEU A 378 -10.57 -1.49 16.71
N ALA A 379 -10.19 -2.05 17.87
CA ALA A 379 -10.40 -1.39 19.16
C ALA A 379 -9.64 -0.05 19.24
N LYS A 380 -8.45 0.05 18.65
CA LYS A 380 -7.67 1.30 18.57
C LYS A 380 -8.25 2.31 17.56
N VAL A 381 -8.78 1.82 16.46
CA VAL A 381 -9.52 2.67 15.50
C VAL A 381 -10.79 3.22 16.17
N LYS A 382 -11.54 2.36 16.89
CA LYS A 382 -12.72 2.80 17.64
C LYS A 382 -12.37 3.84 18.70
N GLN A 383 -11.29 3.62 19.46
CA GLN A 383 -10.78 4.60 20.42
C GLN A 383 -10.54 5.97 19.75
N ALA A 384 -9.89 5.98 18.57
CA ALA A 384 -9.65 7.21 17.82
C ALA A 384 -10.97 7.90 17.40
N CYS A 385 -11.96 7.13 16.94
CA CYS A 385 -13.29 7.67 16.61
C CYS A 385 -14.00 8.25 17.83
N ASP A 386 -13.97 7.56 18.97
CA ASP A 386 -14.61 8.00 20.22
C ASP A 386 -13.97 9.29 20.76
N GLU A 387 -12.68 9.50 20.52
CA GLU A 387 -11.95 10.74 20.84
C GLU A 387 -12.17 11.87 19.81
N GLY A 388 -12.98 11.63 18.77
CA GLY A 388 -13.34 12.63 17.77
C GLY A 388 -12.31 12.81 16.65
N LEU A 389 -11.32 11.92 16.51
CA LEU A 389 -10.41 11.93 15.38
C LEU A 389 -11.16 11.56 14.08
N PRO A 390 -10.86 12.18 12.94
CA PRO A 390 -11.66 12.08 11.71
C PRO A 390 -11.41 10.78 10.94
N VAL A 391 -11.46 9.63 11.62
CA VAL A 391 -11.29 8.33 10.97
C VAL A 391 -12.61 7.93 10.31
N LYS A 392 -12.59 7.68 9.01
CA LYS A 392 -13.79 7.42 8.19
C LYS A 392 -13.87 6.01 7.62
N GLY A 393 -12.85 5.19 7.79
CA GLY A 393 -12.91 3.81 7.33
C GLY A 393 -11.68 2.98 7.68
N TYR A 394 -11.87 1.67 7.52
CA TYR A 394 -10.85 0.66 7.75
C TYR A 394 -10.93 -0.42 6.68
N PHE A 395 -9.83 -0.64 5.96
CA PHE A 395 -9.74 -1.63 4.88
C PHE A 395 -8.74 -2.71 5.28
N THR A 396 -9.23 -3.95 5.32
CA THR A 396 -8.39 -5.09 5.69
C THR A 396 -7.43 -5.45 4.54
N TRP A 397 -6.17 -5.61 4.84
CA TRP A 397 -5.21 -6.26 3.97
C TRP A 397 -5.07 -7.74 4.36
N SER A 398 -5.51 -8.65 3.53
CA SER A 398 -6.05 -8.55 2.18
C SER A 398 -7.38 -9.30 2.08
N LEU A 399 -8.15 -9.05 1.01
CA LEU A 399 -9.37 -9.84 0.74
C LEU A 399 -9.04 -11.32 0.63
N MET A 400 -8.00 -11.67 -0.10
CA MET A 400 -7.58 -13.06 -0.35
C MET A 400 -6.07 -13.23 -0.21
N ASP A 401 -5.62 -14.46 0.05
CA ASP A 401 -4.22 -14.83 -0.03
C ASP A 401 -3.71 -14.54 -1.43
N ASN A 402 -2.48 -14.03 -1.54
CA ASN A 402 -1.96 -13.55 -2.81
C ASN A 402 -0.42 -13.66 -2.87
N TYR A 403 0.17 -13.15 -3.92
CA TYR A 403 1.62 -13.06 -4.10
C TYR A 403 2.23 -11.98 -3.20
N GLU A 404 2.98 -12.39 -2.16
CA GLU A 404 3.59 -11.47 -1.19
C GLU A 404 4.99 -11.04 -1.63
N TRP A 405 5.11 -10.55 -2.83
CA TRP A 405 6.29 -9.93 -3.38
C TRP A 405 7.54 -10.83 -3.28
N SER A 406 8.64 -10.35 -2.68
CA SER A 406 9.86 -11.14 -2.50
C SER A 406 9.71 -12.36 -1.59
N LEU A 407 8.63 -12.45 -0.83
CA LEU A 407 8.32 -13.61 0.02
C LEU A 407 7.51 -14.69 -0.71
N GLY A 408 7.08 -14.45 -1.95
CA GLY A 408 6.31 -15.41 -2.74
C GLY A 408 4.89 -15.67 -2.18
N TYR A 409 4.40 -16.90 -2.32
CA TYR A 409 3.03 -17.27 -1.92
C TYR A 409 2.92 -17.87 -0.51
N GLU A 410 4.03 -17.99 0.24
CA GLU A 410 4.00 -18.60 1.56
C GLU A 410 3.24 -17.75 2.59
N PRO A 411 3.47 -16.42 2.72
CA PRO A 411 2.73 -15.58 3.67
C PRO A 411 1.28 -15.40 3.27
N ARG A 412 0.35 -15.68 4.19
CA ARG A 412 -1.08 -15.62 3.91
C ARG A 412 -1.75 -14.48 4.68
N PHE A 413 -2.02 -13.38 3.99
CA PHE A 413 -2.68 -12.20 4.54
C PHE A 413 -4.20 -12.21 4.36
N GLY A 414 -4.73 -13.04 3.48
CA GLY A 414 -6.12 -13.01 3.05
C GLY A 414 -7.13 -13.35 4.14
N LEU A 415 -8.31 -12.76 4.04
CA LEU A 415 -9.52 -13.25 4.70
C LEU A 415 -10.06 -14.52 4.02
N VAL A 416 -9.74 -14.69 2.75
CA VAL A 416 -10.08 -15.83 1.93
C VAL A 416 -8.81 -16.60 1.59
N HIS A 417 -8.80 -17.88 1.89
CA HIS A 417 -7.72 -18.78 1.49
C HIS A 417 -7.80 -19.07 -0.01
N VAL A 418 -6.67 -18.95 -0.70
CA VAL A 418 -6.51 -19.33 -2.10
C VAL A 418 -5.61 -20.57 -2.16
N ASP A 419 -6.11 -21.63 -2.73
CA ASP A 419 -5.29 -22.78 -3.13
C ASP A 419 -4.62 -22.42 -4.47
N PHE A 420 -3.32 -22.19 -4.47
CA PHE A 420 -2.61 -21.68 -5.65
C PHE A 420 -2.46 -22.71 -6.79
N ASP A 421 -2.73 -24.00 -6.56
CA ASP A 421 -2.75 -25.00 -7.61
C ASP A 421 -4.11 -25.02 -8.33
N SER A 422 -5.21 -25.09 -7.58
CA SER A 422 -6.58 -25.18 -8.13
C SER A 422 -7.25 -23.80 -8.28
N LEU A 423 -6.73 -22.77 -7.64
CA LEU A 423 -7.30 -21.43 -7.49
C LEU A 423 -8.66 -21.42 -6.77
N GLN A 424 -8.96 -22.45 -5.99
CA GLN A 424 -10.17 -22.48 -5.17
C GLN A 424 -10.10 -21.42 -4.06
N ARG A 425 -11.19 -20.64 -3.91
CA ARG A 425 -11.38 -19.69 -2.82
C ARG A 425 -12.13 -20.37 -1.68
N THR A 426 -11.56 -20.27 -0.46
CA THR A 426 -12.21 -20.78 0.76
C THR A 426 -12.22 -19.67 1.82
N PRO A 427 -13.39 -19.07 2.11
CA PRO A 427 -13.51 -18.10 3.19
C PRO A 427 -13.02 -18.66 4.53
N LYS A 428 -12.14 -17.92 5.21
CA LYS A 428 -11.57 -18.33 6.51
C LYS A 428 -12.51 -18.00 7.67
N ALA A 429 -12.20 -18.47 8.87
CA ALA A 429 -12.97 -18.14 10.08
C ALA A 429 -13.04 -16.62 10.32
N SER A 430 -11.97 -15.89 10.05
CA SER A 430 -11.91 -14.42 10.12
C SER A 430 -12.87 -13.74 9.15
N TYR A 431 -13.00 -14.24 7.92
CA TYR A 431 -13.98 -13.72 6.96
C TYR A 431 -15.41 -13.85 7.51
N HIS A 432 -15.78 -15.02 8.00
CA HIS A 432 -17.12 -15.26 8.55
C HIS A 432 -17.38 -14.42 9.81
N ALA A 433 -16.40 -14.32 10.69
CA ALA A 433 -16.52 -13.50 11.91
C ALA A 433 -16.68 -12.00 11.57
N LEU A 434 -15.92 -11.50 10.58
CA LEU A 434 -16.02 -10.13 10.12
C LEU A 434 -17.36 -9.87 9.42
N THR A 435 -17.78 -10.77 8.51
CA THR A 435 -19.10 -10.69 7.85
C THR A 435 -20.25 -10.56 8.86
N ALA A 436 -20.23 -11.36 9.93
CA ALA A 436 -21.23 -11.29 10.99
C ALA A 436 -21.18 -9.97 11.77
N ALA A 437 -19.98 -9.44 12.04
CA ALA A 437 -19.80 -8.15 12.72
C ALA A 437 -20.25 -6.95 11.86
N LEU A 438 -20.11 -7.08 10.53
CA LEU A 438 -20.48 -6.06 9.55
C LEU A 438 -21.92 -6.16 9.04
N ALA A 439 -22.73 -7.08 9.57
CA ALA A 439 -24.15 -7.18 9.21
C ALA A 439 -24.88 -5.86 9.48
N ARG A 440 -25.78 -5.48 8.55
CA ARG A 440 -26.59 -4.24 8.61
C ARG A 440 -27.90 -4.47 9.32
#